data_f09d824b3e9df3cf0885efa4e3a397ce
#
_entry.id   f09d824b3e9df3cf0885efa4e3a397ce
#
_cell.length_a   1.000
_cell.length_b   1.000
_cell.length_c   1.000
_cell.angle_alpha   90.00
_cell.angle_beta   90.00
_cell.angle_gamma   90.00
#
_symmetry.space_group_name_H-M   'P 1'
#
loop_
_entity.id
_entity.type
_entity.pdbx_description
1 polymer ?
#
loop_
_entity_poly.entity_id
_entity_poly.type
_entity_poly.pdbx_seq_one_letter_code
_entity_poly.pdbx_strand_id
1 'polypeptide(L)'
;MRRSCLLAALLLAASVARLIAAEPDAPLPDGLYAEFTTPHGPVIVRLHYRQVPLTVTSFVGLAEGTLAPRDGHPFYTGLTWYRVVPGFVIQSGNPGLKDTGDVPIPYSFPDEFVPGLRHAEIGTLSMANAGPDTNGCEFFLTLADDTRLNYLYTVFGETVRGREILPQIKPDEPFTIKILRVGAEARAFRANPEAFQALLAKARHYHGPAEPGPNAFFDDPAGLIPRDPPRARYFNFKLANFAQATGVRIIGRLFPHSPPAAEDAVPGAYMHALAAKLGVDRRGALVAYFADEKDWRIWLSDEAADTFLGHPATPADLATEGPLHKLKTAFIDAAVAEGDAAYAHTQKESPPDRPPPPAQQLKLQVDALLDHLILKLEPKTK
;
A
#
# COMPACT_ATOMS: atom_id res chain seq x y z
N MET A 1 24.08 59.03 6.72
CA MET A 1 23.48 57.98 7.52
C MET A 1 22.70 57.06 6.57
N ARG A 2 23.38 56.16 5.88
CA ARG A 2 22.81 55.08 5.05
C ARG A 2 23.92 54.08 4.78
N ARG A 3 24.13 53.11 5.67
CA ARG A 3 24.93 51.88 5.48
C ARG A 3 24.84 51.06 6.76
N SER A 4 23.77 50.30 6.98
CA SER A 4 23.73 49.23 8.01
C SER A 4 22.42 48.42 7.97
N CYS A 5 21.90 48.02 6.81
CA CYS A 5 20.73 47.14 6.70
C CYS A 5 20.85 46.05 5.62
N LEU A 6 22.08 45.67 5.26
CA LEU A 6 22.30 44.67 4.19
C LEU A 6 23.06 43.42 4.60
N LEU A 7 23.27 43.19 5.91
CA LEU A 7 23.99 41.99 6.41
C LEU A 7 23.15 41.00 7.22
N ALA A 8 21.87 41.25 7.40
CA ALA A 8 20.98 40.34 8.19
C ALA A 8 20.13 39.38 7.33
N ALA A 9 20.17 39.48 6.00
CA ALA A 9 19.34 38.67 5.10
C ALA A 9 20.03 37.45 4.48
N LEU A 10 21.31 37.21 4.78
CA LEU A 10 22.10 36.11 4.17
C LEU A 10 22.33 34.90 5.11
N LEU A 11 21.82 34.90 6.34
CA LEU A 11 22.04 33.83 7.31
C LEU A 11 20.80 32.94 7.57
N LEU A 12 19.68 33.16 6.86
CA LEU A 12 18.44 32.38 7.05
C LEU A 12 18.13 31.41 5.90
N ALA A 13 18.99 31.28 4.90
CA ALA A 13 18.77 30.43 3.72
C ALA A 13 19.57 29.12 3.71
N ALA A 14 20.25 28.77 4.82
CA ALA A 14 21.10 27.58 4.87
C ALA A 14 20.52 26.43 5.73
N SER A 15 19.22 26.43 6.04
CA SER A 15 18.56 25.39 6.87
C SER A 15 17.52 24.58 6.09
N VAL A 16 17.70 24.42 4.77
CA VAL A 16 16.79 23.59 3.98
C VAL A 16 17.55 22.38 3.45
N ALA A 17 17.08 21.21 3.88
CA ALA A 17 17.31 19.89 3.30
C ALA A 17 18.77 19.40 3.24
N ARG A 18 19.33 19.03 4.38
CA ARG A 18 20.15 17.83 4.42
C ARG A 18 19.21 16.61 4.32
N LEU A 19 18.82 16.24 3.11
CA LEU A 19 18.58 14.82 2.80
C LEU A 19 19.91 14.14 3.12
N ILE A 20 19.94 13.42 4.24
CA ILE A 20 21.09 12.60 4.63
C ILE A 20 21.05 11.40 3.66
N ALA A 21 21.68 11.55 2.50
CA ALA A 21 22.27 10.39 1.84
C ALA A 21 23.26 9.84 2.87
N ALA A 22 22.95 8.70 3.49
CA ALA A 22 23.86 8.06 4.42
C ALA A 22 25.19 7.87 3.69
N GLU A 23 26.30 8.34 4.29
CA GLU A 23 27.62 8.07 3.74
C GLU A 23 27.75 6.56 3.49
N PRO A 24 28.25 6.12 2.33
CA PRO A 24 28.27 4.70 1.96
C PRO A 24 28.93 3.81 3.02
N ASP A 25 29.87 4.34 3.80
CA ASP A 25 30.68 3.62 4.78
C ASP A 25 30.27 3.86 6.24
N ALA A 26 29.24 4.66 6.54
CA ALA A 26 28.82 4.85 7.93
C ALA A 26 28.32 3.53 8.55
N PRO A 27 28.61 3.21 9.82
CA PRO A 27 28.09 2.01 10.47
C PRO A 27 26.56 1.96 10.42
N LEU A 28 25.99 0.79 10.18
CA LEU A 28 24.53 0.61 10.24
C LEU A 28 24.06 0.77 11.70
N PRO A 29 22.97 1.50 11.96
CA PRO A 29 22.33 1.55 13.27
C PRO A 29 21.89 0.15 13.74
N ASP A 30 21.59 0.03 15.04
CA ASP A 30 21.03 -1.20 15.61
C ASP A 30 19.76 -1.61 14.82
N GLY A 31 19.74 -2.85 14.33
CA GLY A 31 18.65 -3.36 13.48
C GLY A 31 18.97 -4.70 12.83
N LEU A 32 17.96 -5.27 12.21
CA LEU A 32 18.05 -6.47 11.40
C LEU A 32 18.00 -6.03 9.92
N TYR A 33 18.92 -6.54 9.10
CA TYR A 33 19.05 -6.13 7.71
C TYR A 33 19.23 -7.33 6.79
N ALA A 34 18.78 -7.17 5.55
CA ALA A 34 19.11 -8.03 4.42
C ALA A 34 20.04 -7.28 3.46
N GLU A 35 21.22 -7.80 3.23
CA GLU A 35 22.14 -7.34 2.19
C GLU A 35 21.91 -8.20 0.94
N PHE A 36 21.42 -7.58 -0.12
CA PHE A 36 21.33 -8.18 -1.44
C PHE A 36 22.59 -7.80 -2.22
N THR A 37 23.44 -8.78 -2.52
CA THR A 37 24.55 -8.56 -3.44
C THR A 37 24.07 -8.78 -4.86
N THR A 38 24.19 -7.76 -5.70
CA THR A 38 23.80 -7.78 -7.11
C THR A 38 25.01 -7.52 -8.01
N PRO A 39 24.93 -7.77 -9.33
CA PRO A 39 26.00 -7.41 -10.27
C PRO A 39 26.34 -5.91 -10.29
N HIS A 40 25.42 -5.05 -9.83
CA HIS A 40 25.57 -3.60 -9.80
C HIS A 40 26.04 -3.05 -8.45
N GLY A 41 26.19 -3.93 -7.44
CA GLY A 41 26.61 -3.59 -6.08
C GLY A 41 25.64 -4.06 -5.00
N PRO A 42 25.94 -3.76 -3.74
CA PRO A 42 25.12 -4.18 -2.60
C PRO A 42 23.91 -3.25 -2.39
N VAL A 43 22.75 -3.85 -2.12
CA VAL A 43 21.54 -3.17 -1.67
C VAL A 43 21.24 -3.63 -0.25
N ILE A 44 21.19 -2.69 0.73
CA ILE A 44 20.94 -3.00 2.12
C ILE A 44 19.53 -2.55 2.48
N VAL A 45 18.73 -3.51 2.94
CA VAL A 45 17.34 -3.34 3.33
C VAL A 45 17.22 -3.55 4.85
N ARG A 46 16.68 -2.57 5.57
CA ARG A 46 16.31 -2.70 6.98
C ARG A 46 15.01 -3.49 7.07
N LEU A 47 14.97 -4.52 7.92
CA LEU A 47 13.80 -5.36 8.12
C LEU A 47 12.98 -4.90 9.33
N HIS A 48 11.67 -4.85 9.19
CA HIS A 48 10.73 -4.37 10.22
C HIS A 48 10.33 -5.49 11.20
N TYR A 49 11.31 -6.22 11.74
CA TYR A 49 11.13 -7.45 12.53
C TYR A 49 10.32 -7.26 13.82
N ARG A 50 10.18 -6.02 14.33
CA ARG A 50 9.34 -5.72 15.49
C ARG A 50 7.86 -5.50 15.11
N GLN A 51 7.63 -4.97 13.93
CA GLN A 51 6.28 -4.57 13.47
C GLN A 51 5.57 -5.71 12.74
N VAL A 52 6.31 -6.48 11.93
CA VAL A 52 5.82 -7.60 11.12
C VAL A 52 6.69 -8.85 11.36
N PRO A 53 6.69 -9.37 12.61
CA PRO A 53 7.62 -10.40 13.04
C PRO A 53 7.44 -11.73 12.32
N LEU A 54 6.22 -12.13 11.94
CA LEU A 54 5.96 -13.39 11.25
C LEU A 54 6.57 -13.37 9.84
N THR A 55 6.32 -12.30 9.09
CA THR A 55 6.84 -12.09 7.73
C THR A 55 8.37 -12.06 7.73
N VAL A 56 8.96 -11.28 8.65
CA VAL A 56 10.42 -11.21 8.75
C VAL A 56 11.02 -12.55 9.19
N THR A 57 10.36 -13.29 10.09
CA THR A 57 10.82 -14.64 10.49
C THR A 57 10.81 -15.62 9.33
N SER A 58 9.76 -15.60 8.50
CA SER A 58 9.69 -16.41 7.27
C SER A 58 10.81 -16.05 6.31
N PHE A 59 10.93 -14.79 5.94
CA PHE A 59 11.95 -14.32 5.01
C PHE A 59 13.38 -14.64 5.47
N VAL A 60 13.71 -14.30 6.72
CA VAL A 60 15.04 -14.57 7.29
C VAL A 60 15.32 -16.06 7.38
N GLY A 61 14.34 -16.86 7.79
CA GLY A 61 14.47 -18.30 7.90
C GLY A 61 14.71 -18.98 6.54
N LEU A 62 14.06 -18.48 5.49
CA LEU A 62 14.31 -18.92 4.11
C LEU A 62 15.70 -18.47 3.62
N ALA A 63 16.10 -17.23 3.93
CA ALA A 63 17.39 -16.69 3.53
C ALA A 63 18.59 -17.38 4.24
N GLU A 64 18.40 -17.86 5.47
CA GLU A 64 19.43 -18.56 6.24
C GLU A 64 19.33 -20.10 6.12
N GLY A 65 18.26 -20.62 5.51
CA GLY A 65 18.02 -22.07 5.35
C GLY A 65 17.57 -22.76 6.63
N THR A 66 17.13 -22.00 7.65
CA THR A 66 16.55 -22.54 8.88
C THR A 66 15.08 -22.93 8.71
N LEU A 67 14.41 -22.36 7.69
CA LEU A 67 13.08 -22.74 7.23
C LEU A 67 13.17 -23.25 5.78
N ALA A 68 12.49 -24.36 5.48
CA ALA A 68 12.36 -24.95 4.15
C ALA A 68 13.67 -24.91 3.32
N PRO A 69 14.79 -25.51 3.80
CA PRO A 69 16.03 -25.57 3.01
C PRO A 69 15.77 -26.30 1.69
N ARG A 70 16.40 -25.84 0.62
CA ARG A 70 16.31 -26.42 -0.72
C ARG A 70 17.61 -27.10 -1.08
N ASP A 71 17.59 -28.39 -1.33
CA ASP A 71 18.77 -29.18 -1.68
C ASP A 71 19.96 -29.03 -0.70
N GLY A 72 19.66 -28.88 0.60
CA GLY A 72 20.64 -28.66 1.65
C GLY A 72 21.24 -27.26 1.73
N HIS A 73 20.72 -26.31 0.95
CA HIS A 73 21.13 -24.91 0.93
C HIS A 73 20.03 -23.97 1.43
N PRO A 74 20.37 -22.72 1.80
CA PRO A 74 19.39 -21.67 2.00
C PRO A 74 18.44 -21.52 0.81
N PHE A 75 17.16 -21.31 1.09
CA PHE A 75 16.10 -21.40 0.08
C PHE A 75 16.33 -20.49 -1.14
N TYR A 76 16.82 -19.27 -0.92
CA TYR A 76 17.03 -18.28 -1.98
C TYR A 76 18.36 -18.45 -2.74
N THR A 77 19.16 -19.48 -2.43
CA THR A 77 20.45 -19.72 -3.12
C THR A 77 20.23 -19.97 -4.61
N GLY A 78 20.96 -19.22 -5.45
CA GLY A 78 20.94 -19.38 -6.91
C GLY A 78 19.69 -18.82 -7.59
N LEU A 79 18.88 -18.02 -6.91
CA LEU A 79 17.74 -17.34 -7.52
C LEU A 79 18.19 -16.11 -8.31
N THR A 80 17.31 -15.68 -9.21
CA THR A 80 17.46 -14.49 -10.05
C THR A 80 16.24 -13.59 -9.90
N TRP A 81 16.34 -12.34 -10.34
CA TRP A 81 15.21 -11.43 -10.47
C TRP A 81 14.38 -11.82 -11.70
N TYR A 82 13.44 -12.75 -11.54
CA TYR A 82 12.70 -13.30 -12.69
C TYR A 82 11.69 -12.32 -13.30
N ARG A 83 11.29 -11.27 -12.55
CA ARG A 83 10.37 -10.24 -13.03
C ARG A 83 10.90 -8.87 -12.67
N VAL A 84 11.12 -8.04 -13.70
CA VAL A 84 11.51 -6.64 -13.57
C VAL A 84 10.56 -5.81 -14.42
N VAL A 85 9.80 -4.93 -13.77
CA VAL A 85 8.89 -3.99 -14.43
C VAL A 85 9.38 -2.58 -14.11
N PRO A 86 10.02 -1.87 -15.07
CA PRO A 86 10.55 -0.53 -14.84
C PRO A 86 9.50 0.42 -14.29
N GLY A 87 9.88 1.25 -13.30
CA GLY A 87 8.96 2.17 -12.64
C GLY A 87 7.88 1.52 -11.78
N PHE A 88 7.95 0.20 -11.55
CA PHE A 88 7.00 -0.51 -10.70
C PHE A 88 7.72 -1.39 -9.67
N VAL A 89 8.16 -2.60 -10.03
CA VAL A 89 8.77 -3.54 -9.08
C VAL A 89 9.86 -4.40 -9.73
N ILE A 90 10.77 -4.92 -8.88
CA ILE A 90 11.61 -6.09 -9.16
C ILE A 90 11.20 -7.19 -8.19
N GLN A 91 10.92 -8.40 -8.70
CA GLN A 91 10.34 -9.52 -7.95
C GLN A 91 11.19 -10.78 -8.09
N SER A 92 11.28 -11.53 -6.99
CA SER A 92 11.95 -12.82 -6.90
C SER A 92 11.37 -13.67 -5.75
N GLY A 93 12.07 -14.76 -5.42
CA GLY A 93 11.78 -15.61 -4.26
C GLY A 93 11.20 -16.96 -4.60
N ASN A 94 10.74 -17.20 -5.84
CA ASN A 94 10.24 -18.50 -6.28
C ASN A 94 11.27 -19.23 -7.14
N PRO A 95 11.81 -20.39 -6.71
CA PRO A 95 12.78 -21.15 -7.47
C PRO A 95 12.19 -21.92 -8.67
N GLY A 96 10.88 -22.18 -8.64
CA GLY A 96 10.18 -22.94 -9.69
C GLY A 96 9.79 -22.11 -10.87
N LEU A 97 9.85 -20.80 -10.82
CA LEU A 97 9.52 -19.85 -11.86
C LEU A 97 8.42 -18.82 -11.68
N LYS A 98 8.63 -17.69 -12.30
CA LYS A 98 7.78 -17.06 -13.29
C LYS A 98 6.27 -17.25 -13.04
N ASP A 99 5.68 -16.49 -12.12
CA ASP A 99 4.22 -16.26 -12.02
C ASP A 99 3.29 -17.50 -12.08
N THR A 100 3.70 -18.64 -11.56
CA THR A 100 2.87 -19.86 -11.61
C THR A 100 1.81 -19.92 -10.51
N GLY A 101 1.87 -19.02 -9.51
CA GLY A 101 1.00 -19.10 -8.33
C GLY A 101 1.31 -20.28 -7.39
N ASP A 102 2.25 -21.13 -7.75
CA ASP A 102 2.68 -22.23 -6.89
C ASP A 102 3.57 -21.71 -5.76
N VAL A 103 3.28 -22.12 -4.54
CA VAL A 103 4.10 -21.83 -3.37
C VAL A 103 5.05 -22.99 -3.14
N PRO A 104 6.34 -22.87 -3.54
CA PRO A 104 7.29 -23.99 -3.49
C PRO A 104 7.80 -24.29 -2.08
N ILE A 105 7.22 -23.70 -1.05
CA ILE A 105 7.46 -23.98 0.37
C ILE A 105 6.21 -24.66 0.98
N PRO A 106 6.36 -25.48 2.03
CA PRO A 106 5.26 -26.27 2.56
C PRO A 106 4.26 -25.49 3.43
N TYR A 107 4.24 -24.16 3.37
CA TYR A 107 3.36 -23.32 4.14
C TYR A 107 3.02 -22.01 3.41
N SER A 108 1.87 -21.46 3.78
CA SER A 108 1.55 -20.05 3.58
C SER A 108 1.26 -19.40 4.94
N PHE A 109 1.28 -18.06 4.97
CA PHE A 109 1.03 -17.34 6.21
C PHE A 109 0.25 -16.04 5.97
N PRO A 110 -0.48 -15.57 7.01
CA PRO A 110 -1.29 -14.36 6.92
C PRO A 110 -0.48 -13.09 6.68
N ASP A 111 -1.18 -12.09 6.15
CA ASP A 111 -0.65 -10.75 6.01
C ASP A 111 -0.49 -10.06 7.37
N GLU A 112 0.54 -9.21 7.49
CA GLU A 112 0.77 -8.36 8.64
C GLU A 112 0.71 -6.88 8.20
N PHE A 113 -0.48 -6.28 8.23
CA PHE A 113 -0.64 -4.87 7.92
C PHE A 113 -0.50 -4.00 9.16
N VAL A 114 0.41 -3.05 9.09
CA VAL A 114 0.68 -2.11 10.18
C VAL A 114 0.53 -0.68 9.65
N PRO A 115 -0.34 0.15 10.26
CA PRO A 115 -0.47 1.54 9.88
C PRO A 115 0.87 2.27 9.84
N GLY A 116 1.12 2.99 8.77
CA GLY A 116 2.39 3.68 8.54
C GLY A 116 3.44 2.90 7.75
N LEU A 117 3.35 1.56 7.64
CA LEU A 117 4.17 0.79 6.70
C LEU A 117 3.50 0.82 5.32
N ARG A 118 4.14 1.48 4.36
CA ARG A 118 3.56 1.82 3.05
C ARG A 118 4.56 1.63 1.92
N HIS A 119 4.03 1.43 0.72
CA HIS A 119 4.81 1.46 -0.52
C HIS A 119 5.00 2.91 -0.99
N ALA A 120 5.68 3.72 -0.18
CA ALA A 120 5.76 5.17 -0.35
C ALA A 120 7.05 5.65 -1.03
N GLU A 121 7.96 4.73 -1.38
CA GLU A 121 9.25 5.07 -1.98
C GLU A 121 9.89 3.89 -2.71
N ILE A 122 10.89 4.20 -3.54
CA ILE A 122 11.74 3.20 -4.19
C ILE A 122 12.48 2.39 -3.12
N GLY A 123 12.47 1.05 -3.28
CA GLY A 123 13.19 0.14 -2.39
C GLY A 123 12.41 -0.28 -1.16
N THR A 124 11.08 -0.12 -1.16
CA THR A 124 10.22 -0.78 -0.19
C THR A 124 10.19 -2.28 -0.47
N LEU A 125 10.56 -3.09 0.54
CA LEU A 125 10.53 -4.55 0.45
C LEU A 125 9.19 -5.07 0.95
N SER A 126 8.51 -5.86 0.12
CA SER A 126 7.16 -6.36 0.37
C SER A 126 6.99 -7.81 -0.09
N MET A 127 6.05 -8.54 0.53
CA MET A 127 5.68 -9.89 0.09
C MET A 127 4.80 -9.84 -1.14
N ALA A 128 5.05 -10.73 -2.10
CA ALA A 128 4.10 -11.03 -3.15
C ALA A 128 3.14 -12.13 -2.67
N ASN A 129 1.87 -12.03 -3.04
CA ASN A 129 0.83 -13.00 -2.68
C ASN A 129 -0.21 -13.16 -3.80
N ALA A 130 -1.07 -14.18 -3.68
CA ALA A 130 -2.19 -14.45 -4.59
C ALA A 130 -3.56 -14.05 -3.98
N GLY A 131 -3.56 -13.17 -2.99
CA GLY A 131 -4.70 -12.71 -2.23
C GLY A 131 -4.46 -12.82 -0.72
N PRO A 132 -5.46 -12.49 0.12
CA PRO A 132 -5.28 -12.50 1.56
C PRO A 132 -4.76 -13.84 2.10
N ASP A 133 -3.83 -13.76 3.07
CA ASP A 133 -3.27 -14.92 3.79
C ASP A 133 -2.52 -15.94 2.92
N THR A 134 -2.04 -15.53 1.74
CA THR A 134 -1.32 -16.42 0.82
C THR A 134 0.16 -16.07 0.68
N ASN A 135 0.74 -15.35 1.64
CA ASN A 135 2.17 -15.08 1.62
C ASN A 135 2.98 -16.38 1.67
N GLY A 136 4.04 -16.43 0.90
CA GLY A 136 4.91 -17.60 0.78
C GLY A 136 6.38 -17.22 0.82
N CYS A 137 7.09 -17.47 -0.28
CA CYS A 137 8.51 -17.17 -0.42
C CYS A 137 8.78 -15.97 -1.35
N GLU A 138 7.80 -15.52 -2.13
CA GLU A 138 7.99 -14.47 -3.10
C GLU A 138 7.97 -13.08 -2.47
N PHE A 139 8.89 -12.25 -2.92
CA PHE A 139 9.01 -10.85 -2.47
C PHE A 139 9.32 -9.93 -3.64
N PHE A 140 9.09 -8.64 -3.45
CA PHE A 140 9.47 -7.61 -4.41
C PHE A 140 10.05 -6.37 -3.71
N LEU A 141 10.86 -5.62 -4.47
CA LEU A 141 11.28 -4.27 -4.13
C LEU A 141 10.62 -3.31 -5.11
N THR A 142 10.08 -2.21 -4.61
CA THR A 142 9.46 -1.17 -5.44
C THR A 142 10.51 -0.38 -6.21
N LEU A 143 10.18 0.06 -7.44
CA LEU A 143 10.97 0.97 -8.27
C LEU A 143 10.36 2.38 -8.36
N ALA A 144 9.22 2.58 -7.72
CA ALA A 144 8.54 3.87 -7.53
C ALA A 144 7.74 3.82 -6.23
N ASP A 145 7.18 4.95 -5.80
CA ASP A 145 6.06 4.97 -4.87
C ASP A 145 4.82 4.37 -5.55
N ASP A 146 4.13 3.48 -4.87
CA ASP A 146 2.88 2.90 -5.38
C ASP A 146 1.92 2.57 -4.23
N THR A 147 1.16 3.56 -3.80
CA THR A 147 0.19 3.42 -2.71
C THR A 147 -0.95 2.44 -3.04
N ARG A 148 -1.15 2.10 -4.33
CA ARG A 148 -2.12 1.08 -4.76
C ARG A 148 -1.83 -0.30 -4.18
N LEU A 149 -0.58 -0.56 -3.77
CA LEU A 149 -0.16 -1.83 -3.16
C LEU A 149 -0.43 -1.89 -1.65
N ASN A 150 -0.71 -0.75 -1.00
CA ASN A 150 -0.98 -0.69 0.44
C ASN A 150 -2.20 -1.55 0.82
N TYR A 151 -2.10 -2.28 1.93
CA TYR A 151 -3.14 -3.19 2.43
C TYR A 151 -3.51 -4.34 1.48
N LEU A 152 -2.71 -4.58 0.44
CA LEU A 152 -2.77 -5.78 -0.39
C LEU A 152 -1.53 -6.66 -0.19
N TYR A 153 -0.38 -6.03 0.08
CA TYR A 153 0.91 -6.70 0.23
C TYR A 153 1.60 -6.23 1.51
N THR A 154 2.14 -7.17 2.26
CA THR A 154 2.81 -6.89 3.54
C THR A 154 4.16 -6.21 3.32
N VAL A 155 4.29 -4.95 3.70
CA VAL A 155 5.58 -4.24 3.73
C VAL A 155 6.38 -4.74 4.93
N PHE A 156 7.61 -5.24 4.69
CA PHE A 156 8.44 -5.77 5.78
C PHE A 156 9.89 -5.25 5.80
N GLY A 157 10.21 -4.30 4.92
CA GLY A 157 11.51 -3.66 4.92
C GLY A 157 11.59 -2.41 4.05
N GLU A 158 12.66 -1.65 4.24
CA GLU A 158 12.99 -0.44 3.50
C GLU A 158 14.46 -0.40 3.11
N THR A 159 14.78 0.01 1.89
CA THR A 159 16.17 0.14 1.44
C THR A 159 16.83 1.34 2.11
N VAL A 160 17.91 1.07 2.84
CA VAL A 160 18.70 2.09 3.54
C VAL A 160 20.00 2.45 2.82
N ARG A 161 20.49 1.57 1.91
CA ARG A 161 21.66 1.81 1.04
C ARG A 161 21.50 1.10 -0.30
N GLY A 162 22.07 1.67 -1.35
CA GLY A 162 22.04 1.08 -2.69
C GLY A 162 20.70 1.27 -3.41
N ARG A 163 19.88 2.25 -3.01
CA ARG A 163 18.59 2.54 -3.66
C ARG A 163 18.76 2.90 -5.14
N GLU A 164 19.85 3.57 -5.48
CA GLU A 164 20.24 3.94 -6.85
C GLU A 164 20.64 2.75 -7.73
N ILE A 165 20.89 1.59 -7.12
CA ILE A 165 21.21 0.34 -7.81
C ILE A 165 19.94 -0.32 -8.35
N LEU A 166 18.82 -0.20 -7.64
CA LEU A 166 17.58 -0.92 -7.94
C LEU A 166 17.10 -0.72 -9.40
N PRO A 167 17.07 0.50 -9.97
CA PRO A 167 16.66 0.70 -11.35
C PRO A 167 17.62 0.12 -12.41
N GLN A 168 18.83 -0.29 -12.02
CA GLN A 168 19.83 -0.87 -12.91
C GLN A 168 19.66 -2.38 -13.06
N ILE A 169 18.96 -3.04 -12.15
CA ILE A 169 18.73 -4.49 -12.12
C ILE A 169 17.90 -4.90 -13.33
N LYS A 170 18.33 -5.97 -13.99
CA LYS A 170 17.68 -6.53 -15.19
C LYS A 170 17.04 -7.89 -14.89
N PRO A 171 16.07 -8.31 -15.72
CA PRO A 171 15.54 -9.67 -15.62
C PRO A 171 16.64 -10.72 -15.67
N ASP A 172 16.46 -11.78 -14.90
CA ASP A 172 17.33 -12.95 -14.79
C ASP A 172 18.74 -12.69 -14.22
N GLU A 173 19.06 -11.47 -13.75
CA GLU A 173 20.29 -11.20 -13.03
C GLU A 173 20.27 -11.90 -11.65
N PRO A 174 21.40 -12.53 -11.25
CA PRO A 174 21.52 -13.23 -9.99
C PRO A 174 21.65 -12.26 -8.81
N PHE A 175 21.27 -12.73 -7.64
CA PHE A 175 21.56 -12.08 -6.38
C PHE A 175 21.88 -13.10 -5.29
N THR A 176 22.48 -12.61 -4.19
CA THR A 176 22.58 -13.37 -2.94
C THR A 176 22.02 -12.55 -1.79
N ILE A 177 21.54 -13.23 -0.74
CA ILE A 177 21.03 -12.55 0.46
C ILE A 177 21.90 -12.93 1.65
N LYS A 178 22.36 -11.92 2.39
CA LYS A 178 23.05 -12.08 3.68
C LYS A 178 22.27 -11.32 4.75
N ILE A 179 21.96 -11.98 5.86
CA ILE A 179 21.28 -11.35 6.99
C ILE A 179 22.33 -10.74 7.93
N LEU A 180 22.18 -9.43 8.18
CA LEU A 180 23.05 -8.68 9.09
C LEU A 180 22.28 -8.35 10.37
N ARG A 181 22.91 -8.61 11.53
CA ARG A 181 22.35 -8.37 12.86
C ARG A 181 23.22 -7.37 13.62
N VAL A 182 22.76 -6.14 13.71
CA VAL A 182 23.46 -5.05 14.42
C VAL A 182 22.74 -4.78 15.75
N GLY A 183 23.50 -4.73 16.85
CA GLY A 183 22.94 -4.55 18.17
C GLY A 183 22.44 -5.85 18.85
N ALA A 184 22.22 -5.80 20.15
CA ALA A 184 21.91 -6.97 20.96
C ALA A 184 20.58 -7.62 20.59
N GLU A 185 19.55 -6.83 20.34
CA GLU A 185 18.20 -7.32 20.04
C GLU A 185 18.14 -8.03 18.68
N ALA A 186 18.76 -7.46 17.64
CA ALA A 186 18.84 -8.11 16.35
C ALA A 186 19.65 -9.42 16.40
N ARG A 187 20.68 -9.50 17.22
CA ARG A 187 21.43 -10.74 17.47
C ARG A 187 20.60 -11.78 18.22
N ALA A 188 19.64 -11.35 19.04
CA ALA A 188 18.73 -12.26 19.74
C ALA A 188 17.56 -12.75 18.86
N PHE A 189 17.28 -12.10 17.72
CA PHE A 189 16.22 -12.49 16.81
C PHE A 189 16.45 -13.91 16.26
N ARG A 190 15.43 -14.74 16.31
CA ARG A 190 15.44 -16.15 15.84
C ARG A 190 14.45 -16.33 14.71
N ALA A 191 14.91 -16.97 13.63
CA ALA A 191 14.11 -17.32 12.47
C ALA A 191 14.22 -18.84 12.26
N ASN A 192 13.56 -19.60 13.11
CA ASN A 192 13.54 -21.06 13.10
C ASN A 192 12.09 -21.58 13.15
N PRO A 193 11.83 -22.87 12.96
CA PRO A 193 10.49 -23.45 12.95
C PRO A 193 9.68 -23.11 14.22
N GLU A 194 10.30 -23.18 15.39
CA GLU A 194 9.64 -22.93 16.67
C GLU A 194 9.17 -21.45 16.77
N ALA A 195 10.04 -20.51 16.40
CA ALA A 195 9.70 -19.08 16.41
C ALA A 195 8.60 -18.78 15.37
N PHE A 196 8.70 -19.36 14.17
CA PHE A 196 7.71 -19.19 13.12
C PHE A 196 6.34 -19.73 13.56
N GLN A 197 6.27 -20.95 14.09
CA GLN A 197 5.01 -21.54 14.57
C GLN A 197 4.40 -20.78 15.74
N ALA A 198 5.21 -20.27 16.66
CA ALA A 198 4.75 -19.45 17.78
C ALA A 198 4.14 -18.12 17.32
N LEU A 199 4.65 -17.52 16.25
CA LEU A 199 4.11 -16.30 15.64
C LEU A 199 2.86 -16.60 14.82
N LEU A 200 2.89 -17.65 14.01
CA LEU A 200 1.76 -18.09 13.19
C LEU A 200 0.52 -18.39 14.04
N ALA A 201 0.69 -19.04 15.20
CA ALA A 201 -0.42 -19.32 16.12
C ALA A 201 -1.08 -18.07 16.70
N LYS A 202 -0.45 -16.90 16.62
CA LYS A 202 -0.96 -15.60 17.09
C LYS A 202 -1.35 -14.68 15.95
N ALA A 203 -1.09 -15.08 14.72
CA ALA A 203 -1.36 -14.26 13.56
C ALA A 203 -2.87 -14.00 13.39
N ARG A 204 -3.18 -12.83 12.87
CA ARG A 204 -4.56 -12.48 12.51
C ARG A 204 -4.81 -12.91 11.09
N HIS A 205 -5.82 -13.71 10.89
CA HIS A 205 -6.27 -14.11 9.56
C HIS A 205 -7.23 -13.07 8.97
N TYR A 206 -7.34 -13.09 7.65
CA TYR A 206 -8.35 -12.32 6.94
C TYR A 206 -9.77 -12.80 7.31
N HIS A 207 -10.65 -11.86 7.65
CA HIS A 207 -12.04 -12.14 8.02
C HIS A 207 -13.04 -11.38 7.14
N GLY A 208 -12.57 -10.67 6.11
CA GLY A 208 -13.42 -9.94 5.19
C GLY A 208 -14.17 -10.86 4.23
N PRO A 209 -15.16 -10.34 3.51
CA PRO A 209 -15.82 -11.05 2.41
C PRO A 209 -14.81 -11.41 1.31
N ALA A 210 -14.88 -12.65 0.80
CA ALA A 210 -14.02 -13.10 -0.29
C ALA A 210 -14.35 -12.41 -1.63
N GLU A 211 -15.62 -12.04 -1.83
CA GLU A 211 -16.11 -11.44 -3.06
C GLU A 211 -16.76 -10.06 -2.80
N PRO A 212 -16.71 -9.16 -3.79
CA PRO A 212 -17.49 -7.92 -3.78
C PRO A 212 -19.00 -8.20 -3.65
N GLY A 213 -19.74 -7.25 -3.11
CA GLY A 213 -21.19 -7.39 -2.97
C GLY A 213 -21.80 -6.34 -2.06
N PRO A 214 -23.14 -6.34 -1.92
CA PRO A 214 -23.88 -5.29 -1.23
C PRO A 214 -23.54 -5.17 0.26
N ASN A 215 -23.01 -6.24 0.88
CA ASN A 215 -22.57 -6.25 2.29
C ASN A 215 -21.05 -6.30 2.43
N ALA A 216 -20.31 -6.31 1.32
CA ALA A 216 -18.85 -6.29 1.27
C ALA A 216 -18.29 -4.87 1.43
N PHE A 217 -16.98 -4.73 1.48
CA PHE A 217 -16.32 -3.41 1.54
C PHE A 217 -16.35 -2.67 0.20
N PHE A 218 -16.44 -3.41 -0.91
CA PHE A 218 -16.59 -2.84 -2.24
C PHE A 218 -17.68 -3.57 -3.03
N ASP A 219 -18.45 -2.82 -3.83
CA ASP A 219 -19.45 -3.38 -4.73
C ASP A 219 -19.50 -2.59 -6.05
N ASP A 220 -19.55 -3.36 -7.14
CA ASP A 220 -19.73 -2.88 -8.53
C ASP A 220 -20.67 -3.83 -9.28
N PRO A 221 -21.97 -3.82 -8.95
CA PRO A 221 -22.91 -4.79 -9.50
C PRO A 221 -23.09 -4.66 -11.02
N ALA A 222 -22.88 -3.46 -11.58
CA ALA A 222 -23.00 -3.20 -13.01
C ALA A 222 -21.73 -3.54 -13.80
N GLY A 223 -20.58 -3.74 -13.10
CA GLY A 223 -19.30 -3.97 -13.76
C GLY A 223 -18.78 -2.75 -14.50
N LEU A 224 -18.84 -1.60 -13.84
CA LEU A 224 -18.37 -0.31 -14.37
C LEU A 224 -16.84 -0.24 -14.49
N ILE A 225 -16.12 -1.04 -13.68
CA ILE A 225 -14.67 -1.20 -13.76
C ILE A 225 -14.28 -2.56 -14.35
N PRO A 226 -13.02 -2.76 -14.82
CA PRO A 226 -12.60 -4.02 -15.46
C PRO A 226 -12.82 -5.24 -14.57
N ARG A 227 -13.39 -6.30 -15.15
CA ARG A 227 -13.65 -7.59 -14.48
C ARG A 227 -12.49 -8.58 -14.63
N ASP A 228 -11.65 -8.37 -15.61
CA ASP A 228 -10.46 -9.18 -15.87
C ASP A 228 -9.24 -8.26 -15.96
N PRO A 229 -8.29 -8.34 -15.01
CA PRO A 229 -8.40 -9.06 -13.73
C PRO A 229 -9.51 -8.45 -12.84
N PRO A 230 -10.04 -9.20 -11.84
CA PRO A 230 -11.23 -8.81 -11.05
C PRO A 230 -10.92 -7.65 -10.08
N ARG A 231 -10.93 -6.42 -10.57
CA ARG A 231 -10.51 -5.22 -9.84
C ARG A 231 -11.36 -4.91 -8.61
N ALA A 232 -12.67 -5.11 -8.68
CA ALA A 232 -13.57 -4.94 -7.54
C ALA A 232 -13.18 -5.85 -6.35
N ARG A 233 -12.68 -7.06 -6.61
CA ARG A 233 -12.21 -8.00 -5.60
C ARG A 233 -10.96 -7.48 -4.88
N TYR A 234 -10.02 -6.88 -5.60
CA TYR A 234 -8.83 -6.26 -4.98
C TYR A 234 -9.21 -5.06 -4.11
N PHE A 235 -10.13 -4.21 -4.54
CA PHE A 235 -10.63 -3.11 -3.70
C PHE A 235 -11.32 -3.63 -2.44
N ASN A 236 -12.13 -4.69 -2.57
CA ASN A 236 -12.76 -5.31 -1.42
C ASN A 236 -11.71 -5.81 -0.41
N PHE A 237 -10.69 -6.53 -0.84
CA PHE A 237 -9.60 -7.00 0.03
C PHE A 237 -8.86 -5.84 0.69
N LYS A 238 -8.46 -4.84 -0.08
CA LYS A 238 -7.74 -3.65 0.40
C LYS A 238 -8.50 -2.96 1.54
N LEU A 239 -9.78 -2.68 1.33
CA LEU A 239 -10.61 -1.99 2.31
C LEU A 239 -10.91 -2.85 3.54
N ALA A 240 -11.09 -4.16 3.37
CA ALA A 240 -11.27 -5.09 4.48
C ALA A 240 -9.99 -5.18 5.34
N ASN A 241 -8.82 -5.31 4.71
CA ASN A 241 -7.53 -5.34 5.38
C ASN A 241 -7.25 -4.02 6.12
N PHE A 242 -7.55 -2.88 5.48
CA PHE A 242 -7.44 -1.58 6.13
C PHE A 242 -8.33 -1.50 7.38
N ALA A 243 -9.58 -1.92 7.27
CA ALA A 243 -10.50 -1.92 8.40
C ALA A 243 -10.03 -2.86 9.53
N GLN A 244 -9.51 -4.05 9.18
CA GLN A 244 -8.99 -5.00 10.16
C GLN A 244 -7.74 -4.47 10.88
N ALA A 245 -6.86 -3.76 10.16
CA ALA A 245 -5.62 -3.19 10.72
C ALA A 245 -5.86 -1.95 11.58
N THR A 246 -6.85 -1.12 11.23
CA THR A 246 -7.02 0.24 11.79
C THR A 246 -8.28 0.43 12.62
N GLY A 247 -9.30 -0.42 12.42
CA GLY A 247 -10.65 -0.22 12.97
C GLY A 247 -11.45 0.86 12.24
N VAL A 248 -10.93 1.46 11.17
CA VAL A 248 -11.62 2.46 10.33
C VAL A 248 -12.24 1.77 9.12
N ARG A 249 -13.54 1.96 8.88
CA ARG A 249 -14.24 1.34 7.75
C ARG A 249 -14.35 2.33 6.59
N ILE A 250 -13.77 1.99 5.45
CA ILE A 250 -14.03 2.67 4.19
C ILE A 250 -14.81 1.70 3.30
N ILE A 251 -15.92 2.17 2.74
CA ILE A 251 -16.77 1.37 1.84
C ILE A 251 -16.89 2.08 0.50
N GLY A 252 -16.69 1.34 -0.59
CA GLY A 252 -16.85 1.82 -1.96
C GLY A 252 -18.09 1.23 -2.63
N ARG A 253 -18.85 2.05 -3.35
CA ARG A 253 -20.02 1.64 -4.12
C ARG A 253 -20.02 2.29 -5.49
N LEU A 254 -20.20 1.50 -6.54
CA LEU A 254 -20.38 2.01 -7.90
C LEU A 254 -21.81 1.70 -8.35
N PHE A 255 -22.59 2.72 -8.65
CA PHE A 255 -23.97 2.61 -9.06
C PHE A 255 -24.14 3.02 -10.54
N PRO A 256 -24.94 2.31 -11.33
CA PRO A 256 -25.25 2.72 -12.69
C PRO A 256 -26.13 3.99 -12.73
N HIS A 257 -26.94 4.23 -11.69
CA HIS A 257 -27.89 5.33 -11.62
C HIS A 257 -27.88 6.03 -10.27
N SER A 258 -28.09 7.34 -10.30
CA SER A 258 -28.34 8.17 -9.15
C SER A 258 -29.60 7.74 -8.37
N PRO A 259 -29.66 7.98 -7.06
CA PRO A 259 -30.86 7.68 -6.28
C PRO A 259 -32.06 8.47 -6.77
N PRO A 260 -33.29 7.91 -6.62
CA PRO A 260 -34.50 8.67 -6.90
C PRO A 260 -34.54 9.97 -6.08
N ALA A 261 -35.03 11.05 -6.69
CA ALA A 261 -35.09 12.36 -6.02
C ALA A 261 -35.84 12.33 -4.68
N ALA A 262 -36.80 11.41 -4.51
CA ALA A 262 -37.50 11.23 -3.24
C ALA A 262 -36.61 10.69 -2.12
N GLU A 263 -35.57 9.92 -2.43
CA GLU A 263 -34.64 9.35 -1.44
C GLU A 263 -33.50 10.31 -1.07
N ASP A 264 -33.29 11.35 -1.88
CA ASP A 264 -32.28 12.40 -1.66
C ASP A 264 -32.90 13.81 -1.64
N ALA A 265 -34.19 13.91 -1.23
CA ALA A 265 -34.94 15.17 -1.15
C ALA A 265 -34.27 16.18 -0.21
N VAL A 266 -33.58 15.72 0.82
CA VAL A 266 -32.66 16.49 1.63
C VAL A 266 -31.25 16.16 1.18
N PRO A 267 -30.43 17.12 0.73
CA PRO A 267 -29.10 16.85 0.23
C PRO A 267 -28.26 15.97 1.18
N GLY A 268 -27.78 14.84 0.69
CA GLY A 268 -26.99 13.90 1.47
C GLY A 268 -27.78 12.87 2.28
N ALA A 269 -29.11 12.91 2.27
CA ALA A 269 -29.96 11.96 3.03
C ALA A 269 -29.74 10.53 2.57
N TYR A 270 -29.64 10.29 1.26
CA TYR A 270 -29.36 8.99 0.69
C TYR A 270 -28.02 8.43 1.19
N MET A 271 -26.95 9.23 1.12
CA MET A 271 -25.61 8.81 1.55
C MET A 271 -25.57 8.52 3.06
N HIS A 272 -26.27 9.30 3.87
CA HIS A 272 -26.38 9.05 5.32
C HIS A 272 -27.12 7.74 5.61
N ALA A 273 -28.27 7.50 4.99
CA ALA A 273 -29.03 6.27 5.16
C ALA A 273 -28.24 5.03 4.71
N LEU A 274 -27.52 5.14 3.59
CA LEU A 274 -26.67 4.08 3.08
C LEU A 274 -25.48 3.81 4.02
N ALA A 275 -24.85 4.85 4.55
CA ALA A 275 -23.75 4.73 5.51
C ALA A 275 -24.19 4.01 6.79
N ALA A 276 -25.35 4.38 7.34
CA ALA A 276 -25.94 3.72 8.51
C ALA A 276 -26.24 2.24 8.22
N LYS A 277 -26.86 1.92 7.08
CA LYS A 277 -27.13 0.56 6.64
C LYS A 277 -25.86 -0.30 6.52
N LEU A 278 -24.75 0.31 6.07
CA LEU A 278 -23.47 -0.37 5.87
C LEU A 278 -22.58 -0.35 7.13
N GLY A 279 -23.01 0.25 8.21
CA GLY A 279 -22.32 0.31 9.49
C GLY A 279 -21.01 1.11 9.46
N VAL A 280 -20.96 2.19 8.68
CA VAL A 280 -19.82 3.12 8.63
C VAL A 280 -20.07 4.40 9.44
N ASP A 281 -21.25 4.52 10.05
CA ASP A 281 -21.75 5.68 10.79
C ASP A 281 -20.95 6.03 12.06
N ARG A 282 -20.17 5.09 12.60
CA ARG A 282 -19.37 5.31 13.81
C ARG A 282 -17.97 5.82 13.51
N ARG A 283 -17.23 5.12 12.64
CA ARG A 283 -15.83 5.44 12.34
C ARG A 283 -15.49 5.02 10.91
N GLY A 284 -15.61 5.94 9.97
CA GLY A 284 -15.27 5.61 8.60
C GLY A 284 -15.83 6.56 7.55
N ALA A 285 -15.79 6.10 6.31
CA ALA A 285 -16.24 6.81 5.13
C ALA A 285 -17.00 5.89 4.17
N LEU A 286 -17.98 6.46 3.48
CA LEU A 286 -18.65 5.83 2.33
C LEU A 286 -18.34 6.67 1.09
N VAL A 287 -17.82 6.01 0.06
CA VAL A 287 -17.62 6.57 -1.27
C VAL A 287 -18.65 5.97 -2.22
N ALA A 288 -19.34 6.78 -2.97
CA ALA A 288 -20.25 6.35 -4.02
C ALA A 288 -19.96 7.07 -5.34
N TYR A 289 -20.08 6.34 -6.43
CA TYR A 289 -20.06 6.86 -7.80
C TYR A 289 -21.37 6.52 -8.49
N PHE A 290 -21.96 7.50 -9.17
CA PHE A 290 -23.17 7.39 -9.94
C PHE A 290 -22.86 7.63 -11.41
N ALA A 291 -22.95 6.57 -12.22
CA ALA A 291 -22.44 6.59 -13.58
C ALA A 291 -23.25 7.47 -14.57
N ASP A 292 -24.55 7.58 -14.37
CA ASP A 292 -25.43 8.42 -15.19
C ASP A 292 -25.12 9.92 -15.09
N GLU A 293 -24.72 10.39 -13.91
CA GLU A 293 -24.35 11.79 -13.65
C GLU A 293 -22.83 11.98 -13.62
N LYS A 294 -22.05 10.89 -13.62
CA LYS A 294 -20.60 10.88 -13.39
C LYS A 294 -20.22 11.54 -12.07
N ASP A 295 -21.06 11.36 -11.06
CA ASP A 295 -21.00 12.07 -9.78
C ASP A 295 -20.34 11.21 -8.70
N TRP A 296 -19.38 11.79 -7.99
CA TRP A 296 -18.70 11.21 -6.85
C TRP A 296 -19.23 11.84 -5.55
N ARG A 297 -19.63 11.00 -4.61
CA ARG A 297 -20.09 11.45 -3.28
C ARG A 297 -19.28 10.78 -2.18
N ILE A 298 -18.90 11.56 -1.17
CA ILE A 298 -18.25 11.05 0.05
C ILE A 298 -19.13 11.43 1.25
N TRP A 299 -19.48 10.42 2.03
CA TRP A 299 -20.02 10.56 3.37
C TRP A 299 -18.93 10.21 4.39
N LEU A 300 -18.85 10.97 5.49
CA LEU A 300 -17.88 10.79 6.58
C LEU A 300 -18.63 10.66 7.91
N SER A 301 -18.21 9.73 8.78
CA SER A 301 -18.60 9.73 10.18
C SER A 301 -18.04 10.95 10.91
N ASP A 302 -18.53 11.26 12.11
CA ASP A 302 -18.06 12.41 12.89
C ASP A 302 -16.54 12.38 13.10
N GLU A 303 -15.99 11.23 13.52
CA GLU A 303 -14.55 11.07 13.73
C GLU A 303 -13.74 11.24 12.42
N ALA A 304 -14.27 10.78 11.30
CA ALA A 304 -13.65 10.98 10.00
C ALA A 304 -13.75 12.44 9.54
N ALA A 305 -14.86 13.13 9.82
CA ALA A 305 -15.01 14.55 9.54
C ALA A 305 -14.00 15.39 10.34
N ASP A 306 -13.84 15.11 11.62
CA ASP A 306 -12.82 15.75 12.48
C ASP A 306 -11.40 15.56 11.89
N THR A 307 -11.11 14.35 11.42
CA THR A 307 -9.83 14.04 10.77
C THR A 307 -9.63 14.81 9.47
N PHE A 308 -10.69 14.99 8.68
CA PHE A 308 -10.65 15.79 7.46
C PHE A 308 -10.41 17.27 7.73
N LEU A 309 -11.11 17.83 8.73
CA LEU A 309 -10.98 19.23 9.14
C LEU A 309 -9.66 19.51 9.88
N GLY A 310 -9.12 18.50 10.58
CA GLY A 310 -7.97 18.66 11.47
C GLY A 310 -8.31 19.21 12.85
N HIS A 311 -9.61 19.34 13.16
CA HIS A 311 -10.17 19.76 14.45
C HIS A 311 -11.57 19.16 14.62
N PRO A 312 -12.14 19.13 15.83
CA PRO A 312 -13.54 18.74 16.04
C PRO A 312 -14.51 19.59 15.21
N ALA A 313 -15.41 18.93 14.49
CA ALA A 313 -16.35 19.58 13.59
C ALA A 313 -17.37 20.45 14.34
N THR A 314 -17.59 21.65 13.87
CA THR A 314 -18.65 22.53 14.36
C THR A 314 -19.86 22.47 13.43
N PRO A 315 -21.08 22.93 13.89
CA PRO A 315 -22.22 23.01 12.99
C PRO A 315 -21.99 23.87 11.73
N ALA A 316 -21.14 24.89 11.82
CA ALA A 316 -20.76 25.71 10.67
C ALA A 316 -19.90 24.93 9.66
N ASP A 317 -19.00 24.05 10.13
CA ASP A 317 -18.18 23.20 9.27
C ASP A 317 -19.04 22.19 8.50
N LEU A 318 -20.10 21.68 9.15
CA LEU A 318 -21.01 20.67 8.60
C LEU A 318 -22.12 21.23 7.73
N ALA A 319 -22.27 22.58 7.65
CA ALA A 319 -23.27 23.22 6.78
C ALA A 319 -23.06 22.81 5.31
N THR A 320 -24.14 22.87 4.51
CA THR A 320 -24.16 22.44 3.10
C THR A 320 -23.02 23.06 2.26
N GLU A 321 -22.75 24.36 2.50
CA GLU A 321 -21.65 25.09 1.85
C GLU A 321 -20.45 25.31 2.80
N GLY A 322 -20.39 24.53 3.87
CA GLY A 322 -19.38 24.67 4.92
C GLY A 322 -17.98 24.20 4.50
N PRO A 323 -16.98 24.40 5.36
CA PRO A 323 -15.61 23.96 5.14
C PRO A 323 -15.48 22.49 4.80
N LEU A 324 -16.21 21.59 5.46
CA LEU A 324 -16.16 20.16 5.20
C LEU A 324 -16.63 19.81 3.78
N HIS A 325 -17.70 20.45 3.30
CA HIS A 325 -18.20 20.26 1.94
C HIS A 325 -17.12 20.65 0.92
N LYS A 326 -16.52 21.82 1.06
CA LYS A 326 -15.45 22.31 0.18
C LYS A 326 -14.22 21.40 0.20
N LEU A 327 -13.81 20.90 1.38
CA LEU A 327 -12.69 19.96 1.51
C LEU A 327 -12.98 18.63 0.82
N LYS A 328 -14.20 18.08 0.95
CA LYS A 328 -14.60 16.85 0.25
C LYS A 328 -14.59 17.03 -1.26
N THR A 329 -15.13 18.15 -1.76
CA THR A 329 -15.12 18.46 -3.20
C THR A 329 -13.69 18.54 -3.73
N ALA A 330 -12.82 19.34 -3.11
CA ALA A 330 -11.43 19.45 -3.51
C ALA A 330 -10.66 18.12 -3.43
N PHE A 331 -11.01 17.29 -2.45
CA PHE A 331 -10.42 15.96 -2.29
C PHE A 331 -10.82 15.00 -3.43
N ILE A 332 -12.10 15.02 -3.82
CA ILE A 332 -12.63 14.25 -4.96
C ILE A 332 -11.95 14.74 -6.25
N ASP A 333 -11.96 16.05 -6.49
CA ASP A 333 -11.38 16.64 -7.71
C ASP A 333 -9.91 16.28 -7.89
N ALA A 334 -9.13 16.32 -6.81
CA ALA A 334 -7.71 15.94 -6.84
C ALA A 334 -7.52 14.46 -7.20
N ALA A 335 -8.29 13.55 -6.59
CA ALA A 335 -8.20 12.12 -6.85
C ALA A 335 -8.67 11.76 -8.27
N VAL A 336 -9.74 12.38 -8.74
CA VAL A 336 -10.24 12.20 -10.12
C VAL A 336 -9.20 12.67 -11.12
N ALA A 337 -8.60 13.85 -10.92
CA ALA A 337 -7.56 14.39 -11.79
C ALA A 337 -6.31 13.48 -11.83
N GLU A 338 -5.92 12.90 -10.70
CA GLU A 338 -4.82 11.91 -10.64
C GLU A 338 -5.17 10.66 -11.46
N GLY A 339 -6.37 10.09 -11.27
CA GLY A 339 -6.83 8.94 -12.03
C GLY A 339 -6.88 9.20 -13.54
N ASP A 340 -7.32 10.38 -13.94
CA ASP A 340 -7.36 10.81 -15.35
C ASP A 340 -5.95 10.97 -15.93
N ALA A 341 -5.03 11.56 -15.18
CA ALA A 341 -3.63 11.69 -15.59
C ALA A 341 -2.97 10.30 -15.76
N ALA A 342 -3.21 9.38 -14.83
CA ALA A 342 -2.73 8.00 -14.93
C ALA A 342 -3.31 7.27 -16.14
N TYR A 343 -4.59 7.47 -16.45
CA TYR A 343 -5.22 6.92 -17.65
C TYR A 343 -4.61 7.49 -18.93
N ALA A 344 -4.43 8.80 -19.00
CA ALA A 344 -3.79 9.46 -20.15
C ALA A 344 -2.34 8.98 -20.37
N HIS A 345 -1.61 8.71 -19.29
CA HIS A 345 -0.28 8.10 -19.36
C HIS A 345 -0.36 6.68 -19.94
N THR A 346 -1.27 5.86 -19.41
CA THR A 346 -1.49 4.49 -19.91
C THR A 346 -1.86 4.48 -21.39
N GLN A 347 -2.69 5.43 -21.85
CA GLN A 347 -3.04 5.55 -23.26
C GLN A 347 -1.83 5.85 -24.17
N LYS A 348 -0.91 6.68 -23.70
CA LYS A 348 0.32 7.03 -24.48
C LYS A 348 1.28 5.84 -24.59
N GLU A 349 1.35 5.00 -23.58
CA GLU A 349 2.23 3.83 -23.55
C GLU A 349 1.63 2.59 -24.20
N SER A 350 0.31 2.57 -24.39
CA SER A 350 -0.38 1.45 -25.03
C SER A 350 -0.18 1.44 -26.54
N PRO A 351 -0.09 0.25 -27.15
CA PRO A 351 -0.07 0.15 -28.60
C PRO A 351 -1.32 0.80 -29.22
N PRO A 352 -1.21 1.51 -30.35
CA PRO A 352 -2.35 2.20 -30.97
C PRO A 352 -3.53 1.30 -31.34
N ASP A 353 -3.25 0.03 -31.60
CA ASP A 353 -4.25 -1.01 -31.91
C ASP A 353 -4.91 -1.64 -30.67
N ARG A 354 -4.42 -1.30 -29.45
CA ARG A 354 -4.93 -1.79 -28.18
C ARG A 354 -4.99 -0.70 -27.11
N PRO A 355 -5.81 0.34 -27.29
CA PRO A 355 -5.96 1.36 -26.27
C PRO A 355 -6.61 0.78 -25.00
N PRO A 356 -6.29 1.31 -23.80
CA PRO A 356 -6.94 0.87 -22.58
C PRO A 356 -8.46 1.14 -22.65
N PRO A 357 -9.30 0.22 -22.14
CA PRO A 357 -10.74 0.39 -22.17
C PRO A 357 -11.16 1.59 -21.28
N PRO A 358 -12.28 2.29 -21.61
CA PRO A 358 -12.79 3.41 -20.78
C PRO A 358 -13.04 3.04 -19.31
N ALA A 359 -13.45 1.80 -19.03
CA ALA A 359 -13.59 1.28 -17.67
C ALA A 359 -12.29 1.35 -16.84
N GLN A 360 -11.13 1.37 -17.50
CA GLN A 360 -9.83 1.54 -16.85
C GLN A 360 -9.66 2.96 -16.29
N GLN A 361 -10.22 3.97 -16.91
CA GLN A 361 -10.20 5.34 -16.40
C GLN A 361 -10.93 5.42 -15.05
N LEU A 362 -12.17 4.93 -14.99
CA LEU A 362 -12.93 4.88 -13.73
C LEU A 362 -12.18 4.06 -12.67
N LYS A 363 -11.59 2.93 -13.04
CA LYS A 363 -10.77 2.13 -12.11
C LYS A 363 -9.63 2.94 -11.50
N LEU A 364 -8.93 3.76 -12.28
CA LEU A 364 -7.82 4.59 -11.80
C LEU A 364 -8.31 5.73 -10.91
N GLN A 365 -9.47 6.30 -11.19
CA GLN A 365 -10.12 7.27 -10.30
C GLN A 365 -10.52 6.62 -8.96
N VAL A 366 -11.05 5.38 -8.99
CA VAL A 366 -11.35 4.59 -7.76
C VAL A 366 -10.07 4.34 -6.97
N ASP A 367 -8.97 3.90 -7.60
CA ASP A 367 -7.68 3.70 -6.95
C ASP A 367 -7.25 4.96 -6.19
N ALA A 368 -7.14 6.08 -6.91
CA ALA A 368 -6.67 7.33 -6.32
C ALA A 368 -7.56 7.78 -5.15
N LEU A 369 -8.89 7.72 -5.32
CA LEU A 369 -9.82 8.17 -4.29
C LEU A 369 -9.76 7.31 -3.03
N LEU A 370 -9.71 5.98 -3.18
CA LEU A 370 -9.61 5.06 -2.04
C LEU A 370 -8.25 5.16 -1.35
N ASP A 371 -7.15 5.30 -2.11
CA ASP A 371 -5.81 5.44 -1.54
C ASP A 371 -5.65 6.75 -0.78
N HIS A 372 -6.16 7.87 -1.32
CA HIS A 372 -6.19 9.13 -0.60
C HIS A 372 -7.01 9.05 0.70
N LEU A 373 -8.16 8.36 0.68
CA LEU A 373 -8.98 8.16 1.89
C LEU A 373 -8.26 7.30 2.92
N ILE A 374 -7.62 6.21 2.50
CA ILE A 374 -6.79 5.36 3.37
C ILE A 374 -5.71 6.21 4.03
N LEU A 375 -4.93 6.98 3.24
CA LEU A 375 -3.87 7.83 3.77
C LEU A 375 -4.39 8.92 4.71
N LYS A 376 -5.56 9.48 4.42
CA LYS A 376 -6.18 10.55 5.22
C LYS A 376 -6.73 10.04 6.55
N LEU A 377 -7.35 8.85 6.54
CA LEU A 377 -8.07 8.30 7.69
C LEU A 377 -7.24 7.27 8.49
N GLU A 378 -6.08 6.87 7.99
CA GLU A 378 -5.19 5.97 8.71
C GLU A 378 -4.74 6.60 10.03
N PRO A 379 -4.89 5.88 11.16
CA PRO A 379 -4.44 6.38 12.46
C PRO A 379 -2.94 6.66 12.43
N LYS A 380 -2.53 7.82 12.92
CA LYS A 380 -1.10 8.13 13.10
C LYS A 380 -0.55 7.20 14.17
N THR A 381 0.47 6.43 13.83
CA THR A 381 1.25 5.66 14.81
C THR A 381 1.93 6.62 15.78
N LYS A 382 1.75 6.39 17.09
CA LYS A 382 2.39 7.19 18.15
C LYS A 382 3.87 6.85 18.25
#